data_e5aed1ca87d3414747f33c7c1d605fa0
#
_entry.id   e5aed1ca87d3414747f33c7c1d605fa0
#
_cell.length_a   1.000
_cell.length_b   1.000
_cell.length_c   1.000
_cell.angle_alpha   90.00
_cell.angle_beta   90.00
_cell.angle_gamma   90.00
#
_symmetry.space_group_name_H-M   'P 1'
#
loop_
_entity.id
_entity.type
_entity.pdbx_description
1 polymer ?
#
loop_
_entity_poly.entity_id
_entity_poly.type
_entity_poly.pdbx_seq_one_letter_code
_entity_poly.pdbx_strand_id
1 'polypeptide(L)'
;IRDRYNGAPRGRKNCIDLGFCTKKKLFPDVRHAGYDACRSVHAEQNAIISARRKDMIGGTLYLVVYRVDTGEFEPGANSCQMCKKLIINAGISKVIVRGQTNTEYDEINVEDWIEQDDLLDGKITY
;
A
#
# COMPACT_ATOMS: atom_id res chain seq x y z
N ILE A 1 11.44 12.78 5.87
CA ILE A 1 10.71 11.53 6.17
C ILE A 1 9.33 11.89 6.71
N ARG A 2 8.32 11.24 6.16
CA ARG A 2 6.92 11.47 6.57
C ARG A 2 6.24 10.13 6.79
N ASP A 3 5.80 9.90 8.02
CA ASP A 3 5.05 8.70 8.39
C ASP A 3 3.58 8.86 8.00
N ARG A 4 3.02 7.80 7.42
CA ARG A 4 1.62 7.75 7.02
C ARG A 4 1.03 6.38 7.31
N TYR A 5 -0.26 6.35 7.58
CA TYR A 5 -1.00 5.17 7.99
C TYR A 5 -2.20 4.94 7.09
N ASN A 6 -2.67 3.70 7.04
CA ASN A 6 -3.99 3.39 6.49
C ASN A 6 -5.07 3.98 7.38
N GLY A 7 -6.06 4.61 6.79
CA GLY A 7 -7.17 5.15 7.56
C GLY A 7 -8.24 5.74 6.68
N ALA A 8 -9.43 5.92 7.25
CA ALA A 8 -10.52 6.58 6.58
C ALA A 8 -10.14 8.04 6.23
N PRO A 9 -10.77 8.62 5.21
CA PRO A 9 -10.58 10.03 4.90
C PRO A 9 -10.85 10.93 6.11
N ARG A 10 -10.22 12.09 6.11
CA ARG A 10 -10.32 13.06 7.22
C ARG A 10 -11.78 13.29 7.64
N GLY A 11 -12.04 13.14 8.93
CA GLY A 11 -13.36 13.34 9.53
C GLY A 11 -14.31 12.15 9.41
N ARG A 12 -13.88 11.06 8.77
CA ARG A 12 -14.68 9.83 8.67
C ARG A 12 -14.20 8.76 9.65
N LYS A 13 -15.11 7.89 10.06
CA LYS A 13 -14.79 6.77 10.96
C LYS A 13 -13.98 5.70 10.24
N ASN A 14 -13.00 5.12 10.92
CA ASN A 14 -12.27 3.96 10.44
C ASN A 14 -13.12 2.69 10.45
N CYS A 15 -12.71 1.67 9.70
CA CYS A 15 -13.41 0.38 9.71
C CYS A 15 -13.43 -0.25 11.10
N ILE A 16 -12.38 -0.07 11.87
CA ILE A 16 -12.31 -0.57 13.26
C ILE A 16 -13.39 0.08 14.13
N ASP A 17 -13.68 1.36 13.94
CA ASP A 17 -14.71 2.09 14.69
C ASP A 17 -16.12 1.67 14.25
N LEU A 18 -16.29 1.27 13.00
CA LEU A 18 -17.55 0.77 12.46
C LEU A 18 -17.83 -0.68 12.84
N GLY A 19 -16.79 -1.45 13.17
CA GLY A 19 -16.88 -2.87 13.49
C GLY A 19 -17.03 -3.77 12.25
N PHE A 20 -16.86 -3.26 11.05
CA PHE A 20 -16.90 -4.06 9.81
C PHE A 20 -16.05 -3.45 8.70
N CYS A 21 -15.69 -4.28 7.72
CA CYS A 21 -14.99 -3.85 6.50
C CYS A 21 -16.02 -3.55 5.41
N THR A 22 -16.03 -2.32 4.90
CA THR A 22 -16.99 -1.88 3.87
C THR A 22 -16.84 -2.68 2.57
N LYS A 23 -15.61 -2.98 2.17
CA LYS A 23 -15.32 -3.80 0.98
C LYS A 23 -15.89 -5.20 1.13
N LYS A 24 -15.63 -5.88 2.26
CA LYS A 24 -16.16 -7.23 2.52
C LYS A 24 -17.67 -7.26 2.61
N LYS A 25 -18.29 -6.20 3.10
CA LYS A 25 -19.73 -6.10 3.20
C LYS A 25 -20.41 -6.00 1.84
N LEU A 26 -19.82 -5.24 0.91
CA LEU A 26 -20.37 -5.05 -0.44
C LEU A 26 -19.95 -6.18 -1.40
N PHE A 27 -18.77 -6.74 -1.23
CA PHE A 27 -18.19 -7.76 -2.10
C PHE A 27 -17.62 -8.92 -1.28
N PRO A 28 -18.48 -9.72 -0.62
CA PRO A 28 -18.04 -10.76 0.32
C PRO A 28 -17.19 -11.86 -0.33
N ASP A 29 -17.42 -12.13 -1.62
CA ASP A 29 -16.76 -13.21 -2.35
C ASP A 29 -15.52 -12.78 -3.16
N VAL A 30 -15.16 -11.49 -3.08
CA VAL A 30 -14.04 -10.93 -3.86
C VAL A 30 -12.87 -10.58 -2.95
N ARG A 31 -11.77 -11.32 -3.06
CA ARG A 31 -10.60 -11.12 -2.19
C ARG A 31 -9.75 -9.92 -2.56
N HIS A 32 -9.33 -9.82 -3.81
CA HIS A 32 -8.30 -8.86 -4.24
C HIS A 32 -8.82 -7.81 -5.22
N ALA A 33 -10.11 -7.60 -5.24
CA ALA A 33 -10.76 -6.59 -6.08
C ALA A 33 -11.73 -5.75 -5.26
N GLY A 34 -12.33 -4.72 -5.86
CA GLY A 34 -13.31 -3.89 -5.20
C GLY A 34 -12.72 -2.89 -4.20
N TYR A 35 -11.47 -2.48 -4.39
CA TYR A 35 -10.84 -1.46 -3.54
C TYR A 35 -11.48 -0.09 -3.65
N ASP A 36 -12.23 0.17 -4.70
CA ASP A 36 -13.11 1.33 -4.81
C ASP A 36 -14.17 1.38 -3.70
N ALA A 37 -14.57 0.22 -3.19
CA ALA A 37 -15.45 0.11 -2.03
C ALA A 37 -14.71 0.11 -0.68
N CYS A 38 -13.40 0.11 -0.68
CA CYS A 38 -12.58 0.21 0.53
C CYS A 38 -12.68 1.61 1.11
N ARG A 39 -13.02 1.71 2.39
CA ARG A 39 -13.16 2.98 3.09
C ARG A 39 -11.81 3.64 3.37
N SER A 40 -10.77 2.84 3.50
CA SER A 40 -9.45 3.33 3.89
C SER A 40 -8.70 3.95 2.72
N VAL A 41 -8.05 5.06 2.98
CA VAL A 41 -6.95 5.56 2.15
C VAL A 41 -5.70 4.79 2.57
N HIS A 42 -5.00 4.20 1.62
CA HIS A 42 -3.81 3.41 1.93
C HIS A 42 -2.65 4.31 2.36
N ALA A 43 -1.74 3.75 3.15
CA ALA A 43 -0.59 4.49 3.67
C ALA A 43 0.28 5.07 2.54
N GLU A 44 0.47 4.30 1.48
CA GLU A 44 1.20 4.74 0.28
C GLU A 44 0.53 5.94 -0.39
N GLN A 45 -0.80 5.91 -0.52
CA GLN A 45 -1.58 7.03 -1.07
C GLN A 45 -1.41 8.28 -0.20
N ASN A 46 -1.52 8.11 1.12
CA ASN A 46 -1.33 9.22 2.06
C ASN A 46 0.08 9.79 2.02
N ALA A 47 1.09 8.96 1.85
CA ALA A 47 2.47 9.40 1.70
C ALA A 47 2.65 10.23 0.42
N ILE A 48 2.11 9.75 -0.70
CA ILE A 48 2.19 10.42 -2.01
C ILE A 48 1.45 11.76 -2.00
N ILE A 49 0.22 11.81 -1.46
CA ILE A 49 -0.57 13.03 -1.36
C ILE A 49 0.16 14.10 -0.53
N SER A 50 0.93 13.67 0.47
CA SER A 50 1.60 14.57 1.43
C SER A 50 2.95 15.09 0.97
N ALA A 51 3.48 14.62 -0.16
CA ALA A 51 4.79 14.99 -0.68
C ALA A 51 4.66 15.77 -2.00
N ARG A 52 5.65 16.62 -2.28
CA ARG A 52 5.72 17.27 -3.58
C ARG A 52 6.32 16.32 -4.59
N ARG A 53 5.81 16.35 -5.82
CA ARG A 53 6.28 15.46 -6.89
C ARG A 53 7.80 15.53 -7.09
N LYS A 54 8.38 16.71 -7.08
CA LYS A 54 9.82 16.90 -7.25
C LYS A 54 10.67 16.21 -6.18
N ASP A 55 10.09 16.00 -4.99
CA ASP A 55 10.77 15.34 -3.87
C ASP A 55 10.60 13.82 -3.92
N MET A 56 9.63 13.33 -4.70
CA MET A 56 9.37 11.90 -4.87
C MET A 56 10.12 11.27 -6.04
N ILE A 57 10.37 12.04 -7.09
CA ILE A 57 11.08 11.54 -8.29
C ILE A 57 12.46 11.00 -7.88
N GLY A 58 12.72 9.72 -8.21
CA GLY A 58 13.96 9.04 -7.83
C GLY A 58 14.02 8.64 -6.36
N GLY A 59 12.97 8.88 -5.60
CA GLY A 59 12.92 8.61 -4.17
C GLY A 59 12.69 7.15 -3.81
N THR A 60 12.69 6.89 -2.51
CA THR A 60 12.43 5.56 -1.94
C THR A 60 11.23 5.61 -1.02
N LEU A 61 10.32 4.65 -1.19
CA LEU A 61 9.20 4.42 -0.29
C LEU A 61 9.54 3.26 0.66
N TYR A 62 9.37 3.47 1.96
CA TYR A 62 9.52 2.43 2.97
C TYR A 62 8.14 1.93 3.38
N LEU A 63 7.89 0.64 3.21
CA LEU A 63 6.62 -0.02 3.52
C LEU A 63 6.80 -0.97 4.69
N VAL A 64 5.92 -0.82 5.68
CA VAL A 64 5.88 -1.69 6.86
C VAL A 64 4.44 -2.13 7.06
N VAL A 65 4.24 -3.42 7.24
CA VAL A 65 2.94 -3.96 7.65
C VAL A 65 3.06 -4.52 9.06
N TYR A 66 2.21 -4.02 9.93
CA TYR A 66 2.16 -4.37 11.33
C TYR A 66 0.79 -4.94 11.67
N ARG A 67 0.78 -6.11 12.29
CA ARG A 67 -0.45 -6.74 12.75
C ARG A 67 -0.81 -6.24 14.14
N VAL A 68 -1.93 -5.56 14.25
CA VAL A 68 -2.40 -4.97 15.52
C VAL A 68 -2.79 -6.07 16.53
N ASP A 69 -3.33 -7.20 16.04
CA ASP A 69 -3.77 -8.31 16.86
C ASP A 69 -2.63 -9.08 17.53
N THR A 70 -1.53 -9.29 16.82
CA THR A 70 -0.37 -10.06 17.32
C THR A 70 0.82 -9.20 17.75
N GLY A 71 0.88 -7.95 17.30
CA GLY A 71 2.03 -7.07 17.53
C GLY A 71 3.25 -7.41 16.67
N GLU A 72 3.07 -8.22 15.64
CA GLU A 72 4.16 -8.67 14.78
C GLU A 72 4.20 -7.93 13.45
N PHE A 73 5.40 -7.84 12.86
CA PHE A 73 5.59 -7.33 11.52
C PHE A 73 5.33 -8.45 10.50
N GLU A 74 4.60 -8.12 9.45
CA GLU A 74 4.30 -9.05 8.35
C GLU A 74 5.40 -8.93 7.28
N PRO A 75 6.24 -9.97 7.08
CA PRO A 75 7.26 -9.93 6.03
C PRO A 75 6.65 -10.16 4.65
N GLY A 76 7.34 -9.71 3.61
CA GLY A 76 6.95 -9.97 2.22
C GLY A 76 5.68 -9.25 1.77
N ALA A 77 5.20 -8.28 2.55
CA ALA A 77 4.09 -7.45 2.13
C ALA A 77 4.47 -6.66 0.86
N ASN A 78 3.48 -6.36 0.04
CA ASN A 78 3.68 -5.55 -1.16
C ASN A 78 2.50 -4.60 -1.34
N SER A 79 2.72 -3.55 -2.11
CA SER A 79 1.65 -2.61 -2.44
C SER A 79 0.60 -3.26 -3.34
N CYS A 80 -0.68 -2.94 -3.13
CA CYS A 80 -1.74 -3.38 -4.02
C CYS A 80 -1.59 -2.72 -5.41
N GLN A 81 -2.30 -3.25 -6.40
CA GLN A 81 -2.21 -2.73 -7.78
C GLN A 81 -2.56 -1.25 -7.90
N MET A 82 -3.54 -0.79 -7.13
CA MET A 82 -3.91 0.62 -7.09
C MET A 82 -2.74 1.49 -6.60
N CYS A 83 -2.07 1.07 -5.52
CA CYS A 83 -0.91 1.80 -4.98
C CYS A 83 0.31 1.70 -5.89
N LYS A 84 0.56 0.55 -6.52
CA LYS A 84 1.65 0.41 -7.50
C LYS A 84 1.55 1.43 -8.63
N LYS A 85 0.36 1.63 -9.19
CA LYS A 85 0.13 2.64 -10.22
C LYS A 85 0.50 4.05 -9.74
N LEU A 86 0.11 4.39 -8.53
CA LEU A 86 0.42 5.69 -7.93
C LEU A 86 1.92 5.87 -7.67
N ILE A 87 2.58 4.83 -7.18
CA ILE A 87 4.02 4.83 -6.92
C ILE A 87 4.80 5.04 -8.22
N ILE A 88 4.43 4.32 -9.28
CA ILE A 88 5.02 4.49 -10.61
C ILE A 88 4.87 5.93 -11.10
N ASN A 89 3.64 6.46 -11.06
CA ASN A 89 3.36 7.81 -11.56
C ASN A 89 3.97 8.91 -10.70
N ALA A 90 4.20 8.66 -9.42
CA ALA A 90 4.90 9.59 -8.54
C ALA A 90 6.40 9.69 -8.85
N GLY A 91 6.94 8.77 -9.66
CA GLY A 91 8.36 8.74 -10.01
C GLY A 91 9.26 8.13 -8.94
N ILE A 92 8.69 7.43 -7.97
CA ILE A 92 9.45 6.72 -6.93
C ILE A 92 10.20 5.57 -7.61
N SER A 93 11.50 5.45 -7.33
CA SER A 93 12.36 4.46 -7.99
C SER A 93 12.44 3.14 -7.24
N LYS A 94 12.21 3.14 -5.93
CA LYS A 94 12.46 1.99 -5.08
C LYS A 94 11.45 1.88 -3.96
N VAL A 95 11.03 0.65 -3.65
CA VAL A 95 10.24 0.34 -2.46
C VAL A 95 11.02 -0.63 -1.58
N ILE A 96 11.19 -0.29 -0.33
CA ILE A 96 11.81 -1.14 0.68
C ILE A 96 10.71 -1.67 1.58
N VAL A 97 10.56 -2.99 1.60
CA VAL A 97 9.57 -3.67 2.44
C VAL A 97 10.27 -4.29 3.63
N ARG A 98 9.87 -3.90 4.83
CA ARG A 98 10.45 -4.44 6.05
C ARG A 98 10.11 -5.92 6.23
N GLY A 99 11.09 -6.71 6.65
CA GLY A 99 10.90 -8.08 7.11
C GLY A 99 10.45 -8.15 8.57
N GLN A 100 10.61 -9.31 9.22
CA GLN A 100 10.23 -9.50 10.63
C GLN A 100 11.10 -8.71 11.61
N THR A 101 12.37 -8.55 11.29
CA THR A 101 13.34 -7.80 12.11
C THR A 101 13.74 -6.50 11.44
N ASN A 102 14.38 -5.59 12.20
CA ASN A 102 14.85 -4.30 11.66
C ASN A 102 15.98 -4.42 10.65
N THR A 103 16.63 -5.57 10.56
CA THR A 103 17.74 -5.81 9.64
C THR A 103 17.33 -6.56 8.38
N GLU A 104 16.12 -7.15 8.38
CA GLU A 104 15.57 -7.87 7.23
C GLU A 104 14.67 -6.94 6.41
N TYR A 105 14.90 -6.92 5.13
CA TYR A 105 14.05 -6.16 4.20
C TYR A 105 14.17 -6.70 2.78
N ASP A 106 13.12 -6.48 1.99
CA ASP A 106 13.13 -6.72 0.56
C ASP A 106 13.24 -5.39 -0.16
N GLU A 107 14.09 -5.33 -1.17
CA GLU A 107 14.27 -4.17 -2.03
C GLU A 107 13.60 -4.42 -3.37
N ILE A 108 12.62 -3.59 -3.70
CA ILE A 108 11.87 -3.67 -4.95
C ILE A 108 12.27 -2.49 -5.83
N ASN A 109 12.74 -2.78 -7.03
CA ASN A 109 12.98 -1.78 -8.05
C ASN A 109 11.66 -1.52 -8.80
N VAL A 110 11.16 -0.29 -8.74
CA VAL A 110 9.88 0.08 -9.37
C VAL A 110 9.92 -0.09 -10.90
N GLU A 111 11.09 0.05 -11.51
CA GLU A 111 11.27 -0.21 -12.95
C GLU A 111 10.85 -1.64 -13.33
N ASP A 112 11.05 -2.61 -12.44
CA ASP A 112 10.62 -3.99 -12.67
C ASP A 112 9.09 -4.09 -12.80
N TRP A 113 8.33 -3.30 -12.06
CA TRP A 113 6.88 -3.25 -12.19
C TRP A 113 6.44 -2.68 -13.54
N ILE A 114 7.20 -1.72 -14.07
CA ILE A 114 6.92 -1.10 -15.37
C ILE A 114 7.22 -2.11 -16.49
N GLU A 115 8.36 -2.78 -16.42
CA GLU A 115 8.81 -3.72 -17.46
C GLU A 115 7.96 -5.00 -17.48
N GLN A 116 7.61 -5.54 -16.32
CA GLN A 116 6.84 -6.79 -16.23
C GLN A 116 5.36 -6.58 -16.54
N ASP A 117 4.83 -5.41 -16.28
CA ASP A 117 3.42 -5.06 -16.48
C ASP A 117 2.44 -6.12 -15.96
N ASP A 118 2.51 -6.38 -14.66
CA ASP A 118 1.73 -7.43 -13.97
C ASP A 118 0.23 -7.36 -14.23
N LEU A 119 -0.31 -6.19 -14.58
CA LEU A 119 -1.73 -6.01 -14.90
C LEU A 119 -2.14 -6.77 -16.16
N LEU A 120 -1.24 -6.92 -17.12
CA LEU A 120 -1.49 -7.68 -18.33
C LEU A 120 -1.52 -9.19 -18.07
N ASP A 121 -0.80 -9.65 -17.07
CA ASP A 121 -0.76 -11.06 -16.69
C ASP A 121 -1.98 -11.50 -15.86
N GLY A 122 -2.88 -10.59 -15.54
CA GLY A 122 -4.04 -10.87 -14.71
C GLY A 122 -3.70 -11.19 -13.25
N LYS A 123 -2.47 -10.98 -12.84
CA LYS A 123 -2.04 -11.19 -11.45
C LYS A 123 -2.42 -9.98 -10.61
N ILE A 124 -3.40 -10.18 -9.76
CA ILE A 124 -3.76 -9.21 -8.73
C ILE A 124 -2.95 -9.58 -7.49
N THR A 125 -1.84 -8.90 -7.27
CA THR A 125 -0.94 -9.20 -6.15
C THR A 125 -0.97 -8.10 -5.10
N TYR A 126 -0.85 -8.54 -3.93
CA TYR A 126 -0.46 -7.72 -2.81
C TYR A 126 0.97 -8.02 -2.47
#